data_67b4564a754341d28d0e8d26cfced72f
#
_entry.id   67b4564a754341d28d0e8d26cfced72f
#
_cell.length_a   1.000
_cell.length_b   1.000
_cell.length_c   1.000
_cell.angle_alpha   90.00
_cell.angle_beta   90.00
_cell.angle_gamma   90.00
#
_symmetry.space_group_name_H-M   'P 1'
#
loop_
_entity.id
_entity.type
_entity.pdbx_description
1 polymer ?
#
loop_
_entity_poly.entity_id
_entity_poly.type
_entity_poly.pdbx_seq_one_letter_code
_entity_poly.pdbx_strand_id
1 'polypeptide(L)'
;FTVTVVVISAFPMFADISMQFNSFITSVLMPAAGAESVGHYLFEFRDKASNLTAIGIIIMMVTSLMLIQTIERTFNQIWRVNQARPLMMRVLVYWALLTLGPLAIGFGMSMWTLLLKNTLFDLRYPFLSATVGVLSSVLFITLLLFLLYRLVPFRYVPARHAFLGALITALLLEITRRSFTFYVANFNSYQLVYGAFAAIPVFLLWLNLLWMILLSGAVFTAAMSYWQDQAFRRNLGSSGRFDDVLHILLLLDAAQTEGRSLKIQHFRRHINMGYDELGDLLEKLAAYGYLAKSGDGWILKTNAQNIEVADLFRLFVYSPSQQDTSQVGQTVQNIMEPSLGAMHMTLADFIARNQSFHQPDPMPDHAENH
;
A
#
# COMPACT_ATOMS: atom_id res chain seq x y z
N PHE A 1 -0.14 14.00 15.37
CA PHE A 1 -0.77 15.31 15.61
C PHE A 1 0.13 16.25 16.39
N THR A 2 0.52 15.92 17.64
CA THR A 2 1.36 16.78 18.48
C THR A 2 2.71 17.15 17.84
N VAL A 3 3.43 16.22 17.23
CA VAL A 3 4.68 16.51 16.49
C VAL A 3 4.41 17.45 15.32
N THR A 4 3.33 17.23 14.58
CA THR A 4 2.88 18.09 13.49
C THR A 4 2.65 19.52 13.96
N VAL A 5 1.92 19.67 15.07
CA VAL A 5 1.61 20.96 15.66
C VAL A 5 2.89 21.66 16.15
N VAL A 6 3.82 20.94 16.77
CA VAL A 6 5.12 21.50 17.22
C VAL A 6 5.95 21.97 16.03
N VAL A 7 6.04 21.15 14.97
CA VAL A 7 6.78 21.53 13.74
C VAL A 7 6.17 22.75 13.09
N ILE A 8 4.83 22.82 12.97
CA ILE A 8 4.15 23.99 12.40
C ILE A 8 4.28 25.21 13.29
N SER A 9 4.19 25.04 14.62
CA SER A 9 4.33 26.15 15.58
C SER A 9 5.75 26.74 15.63
N ALA A 10 6.77 25.95 15.31
CA ALA A 10 8.15 26.42 15.22
C ALA A 10 8.38 27.40 14.04
N PHE A 11 7.47 27.45 13.08
CA PHE A 11 7.57 28.30 11.90
C PHE A 11 6.32 29.20 11.77
N PRO A 12 6.37 30.47 12.17
CA PRO A 12 5.22 31.38 12.15
C PRO A 12 4.55 31.55 10.80
N MET A 13 5.29 31.37 9.71
CA MET A 13 4.73 31.47 8.35
C MET A 13 3.75 30.33 8.02
N PHE A 14 3.65 29.29 8.85
CA PHE A 14 2.70 28.17 8.69
C PHE A 14 1.50 28.24 9.66
N ALA A 15 1.30 29.36 10.36
CA ALA A 15 0.18 29.52 11.30
C ALA A 15 -1.19 29.29 10.62
N ASP A 16 -1.39 29.79 9.41
CA ASP A 16 -2.62 29.59 8.62
C ASP A 16 -2.83 28.13 8.24
N ILE A 17 -1.75 27.42 7.94
CA ILE A 17 -1.78 25.98 7.64
C ILE A 17 -2.19 25.18 8.88
N SER A 18 -1.74 25.58 10.07
CA SER A 18 -2.15 24.96 11.33
C SER A 18 -3.65 25.08 11.58
N MET A 19 -4.23 26.26 11.34
CA MET A 19 -5.68 26.49 11.50
C MET A 19 -6.47 25.66 10.49
N GLN A 20 -6.04 25.58 9.24
CA GLN A 20 -6.70 24.78 8.22
C GLN A 20 -6.60 23.27 8.49
N PHE A 21 -5.44 22.81 8.96
CA PHE A 21 -5.25 21.42 9.36
C PHE A 21 -6.15 21.04 10.54
N ASN A 22 -6.28 21.92 11.53
CA ASN A 22 -7.19 21.70 12.65
C ASN A 22 -8.65 21.71 12.20
N SER A 23 -9.04 22.63 11.33
CA SER A 23 -10.40 22.65 10.77
C SER A 23 -10.70 21.38 9.97
N PHE A 24 -9.72 20.83 9.28
CA PHE A 24 -9.87 19.54 8.58
C PHE A 24 -10.12 18.38 9.55
N ILE A 25 -9.31 18.27 10.60
CA ILE A 25 -9.49 17.20 11.58
C ILE A 25 -10.86 17.29 12.23
N THR A 26 -11.26 18.49 12.65
CA THR A 26 -12.52 18.70 13.38
C THR A 26 -13.75 18.62 12.48
N SER A 27 -13.68 19.12 11.25
CA SER A 27 -14.86 19.17 10.36
C SER A 27 -14.99 17.93 9.46
N VAL A 28 -13.89 17.32 9.05
CA VAL A 28 -13.88 16.24 8.05
C VAL A 28 -13.71 14.87 8.70
N LEU A 29 -12.80 14.74 9.65
CA LEU A 29 -12.50 13.46 10.28
C LEU A 29 -13.31 13.18 11.55
N MET A 30 -13.84 14.22 12.24
CA MET A 30 -14.59 14.04 13.47
C MET A 30 -16.09 14.21 13.26
N PRO A 31 -16.92 13.47 14.00
CA PRO A 31 -18.36 13.72 14.08
C PRO A 31 -18.61 15.03 14.84
N ALA A 32 -19.61 15.80 14.41
CA ALA A 32 -19.90 17.13 14.95
C ALA A 32 -20.11 17.15 16.48
N ALA A 33 -20.68 16.07 17.04
CA ALA A 33 -20.98 15.95 18.47
C ALA A 33 -19.74 15.86 19.39
N GLY A 34 -18.55 15.62 18.86
CA GLY A 34 -17.29 15.55 19.65
C GLY A 34 -16.23 16.58 19.20
N ALA A 35 -16.47 17.22 18.07
CA ALA A 35 -15.47 18.09 17.43
C ALA A 35 -15.09 19.30 18.29
N GLU A 36 -16.06 19.89 19.01
CA GLU A 36 -15.83 21.07 19.86
C GLU A 36 -14.95 20.74 21.08
N SER A 37 -15.28 19.68 21.81
CA SER A 37 -14.51 19.24 22.98
C SER A 37 -13.11 18.81 22.61
N VAL A 38 -12.96 18.01 21.56
CA VAL A 38 -11.64 17.57 21.09
C VAL A 38 -10.86 18.74 20.51
N GLY A 39 -11.49 19.62 19.76
CA GLY A 39 -10.87 20.85 19.25
C GLY A 39 -10.28 21.70 20.38
N HIS A 40 -11.02 21.90 21.46
CA HIS A 40 -10.54 22.63 22.64
C HIS A 40 -9.28 21.99 23.26
N TYR A 41 -9.31 20.67 23.48
CA TYR A 41 -8.11 19.96 23.98
C TYR A 41 -6.92 20.03 23.03
N LEU A 42 -7.16 19.98 21.72
CA LEU A 42 -6.10 20.11 20.73
C LEU A 42 -5.45 21.51 20.76
N PHE A 43 -6.22 22.57 20.95
CA PHE A 43 -5.70 23.93 21.13
C PHE A 43 -4.93 24.06 22.44
N GLU A 44 -5.45 23.55 23.53
CA GLU A 44 -4.78 23.56 24.84
C GLU A 44 -3.45 22.79 24.78
N PHE A 45 -3.41 21.63 24.09
CA PHE A 45 -2.19 20.89 23.84
C PHE A 45 -1.18 21.68 23.00
N ARG A 46 -1.64 22.42 21.99
CA ARG A 46 -0.77 23.26 21.17
C ARG A 46 -0.08 24.33 22.01
N ASP A 47 -0.84 25.03 22.84
CA ASP A 47 -0.32 26.13 23.64
C ASP A 47 0.66 25.63 24.73
N LYS A 48 0.41 24.44 25.27
CA LYS A 48 1.33 23.78 26.21
C LYS A 48 2.51 23.11 25.52
N ALA A 49 2.43 22.76 24.25
CA ALA A 49 3.51 22.11 23.49
C ALA A 49 4.74 23.01 23.33
N SER A 50 4.56 24.34 23.31
CA SER A 50 5.66 25.29 23.29
C SER A 50 6.54 25.27 24.56
N ASN A 51 5.99 24.76 25.66
CA ASN A 51 6.65 24.65 26.97
C ASN A 51 7.23 23.25 27.24
N LEU A 52 7.21 22.35 26.25
CA LEU A 52 7.75 21.00 26.40
C LEU A 52 9.29 21.06 26.57
N THR A 53 9.78 20.31 27.55
CA THR A 53 11.21 20.09 27.71
C THR A 53 11.79 19.30 26.54
N ALA A 54 13.09 19.42 26.27
CA ALA A 54 13.78 18.65 25.24
C ALA A 54 13.53 17.13 25.37
N ILE A 55 13.44 16.62 26.59
CA ILE A 55 13.11 15.20 26.87
C ILE A 55 11.68 14.88 26.41
N GLY A 56 10.70 15.75 26.66
CA GLY A 56 9.32 15.56 26.21
C GLY A 56 9.21 15.51 24.68
N ILE A 57 9.96 16.33 23.97
CA ILE A 57 10.01 16.35 22.51
C ILE A 57 10.59 15.03 21.98
N ILE A 58 11.69 14.54 22.58
CA ILE A 58 12.30 13.25 22.18
C ILE A 58 11.33 12.08 22.39
N ILE A 59 10.68 12.00 23.56
CA ILE A 59 9.71 10.94 23.85
C ILE A 59 8.55 10.99 22.82
N MET A 60 8.04 12.19 22.52
CA MET A 60 6.96 12.38 21.57
C MET A 60 7.38 12.00 20.14
N MET A 61 8.61 12.29 19.74
CA MET A 61 9.15 11.88 18.44
C MET A 61 9.26 10.34 18.36
N VAL A 62 9.80 9.69 19.39
CA VAL A 62 9.94 8.22 19.44
C VAL A 62 8.56 7.54 19.35
N THR A 63 7.59 8.00 20.14
CA THR A 63 6.23 7.42 20.11
C THR A 63 5.55 7.60 18.76
N SER A 64 5.74 8.74 18.10
CA SER A 64 5.22 9.00 16.76
C SER A 64 5.86 8.08 15.71
N LEU A 65 7.17 7.86 15.78
CA LEU A 65 7.87 6.92 14.91
C LEU A 65 7.39 5.48 15.12
N MET A 66 7.18 5.06 16.37
CA MET A 66 6.61 3.75 16.68
C MET A 66 5.20 3.57 16.14
N LEU A 67 4.37 4.62 16.18
CA LEU A 67 3.02 4.59 15.61
C LEU A 67 3.08 4.41 14.09
N ILE A 68 3.90 5.21 13.38
CA ILE A 68 4.07 5.08 11.92
C ILE A 68 4.56 3.68 11.56
N GLN A 69 5.52 3.14 12.33
CA GLN A 69 6.01 1.78 12.12
C GLN A 69 4.91 0.73 12.30
N THR A 70 4.02 0.91 13.27
CA THR A 70 2.89 0.00 13.51
C THR A 70 1.92 0.04 12.33
N ILE A 71 1.62 1.24 11.84
CA ILE A 71 0.78 1.42 10.64
C ILE A 71 1.42 0.72 9.44
N GLU A 72 2.70 0.98 9.15
CA GLU A 72 3.40 0.35 8.02
C GLU A 72 3.39 -1.18 8.14
N ARG A 73 3.64 -1.73 9.34
CA ARG A 73 3.60 -3.19 9.57
C ARG A 73 2.22 -3.77 9.25
N THR A 74 1.15 -3.11 9.73
CA THR A 74 -0.22 -3.57 9.49
C THR A 74 -0.55 -3.56 7.99
N PHE A 75 -0.17 -2.50 7.29
CA PHE A 75 -0.35 -2.43 5.85
C PHE A 75 0.48 -3.51 5.13
N ASN A 76 1.74 -3.67 5.47
CA ASN A 76 2.60 -4.70 4.88
C ASN A 76 2.04 -6.12 5.11
N GLN A 77 1.42 -6.38 6.28
CA GLN A 77 0.72 -7.65 6.51
C GLN A 77 -0.48 -7.86 5.60
N ILE A 78 -1.31 -6.81 5.39
CA ILE A 78 -2.47 -6.88 4.49
C ILE A 78 -2.02 -7.20 3.05
N TRP A 79 -0.92 -6.58 2.59
CA TRP A 79 -0.36 -6.83 1.25
C TRP A 79 0.64 -7.99 1.21
N ARG A 80 0.76 -8.78 2.29
CA ARG A 80 1.66 -9.95 2.40
C ARG A 80 3.10 -9.65 1.99
N VAL A 81 3.63 -8.53 2.43
CA VAL A 81 5.02 -8.12 2.16
C VAL A 81 5.95 -8.88 3.08
N ASN A 82 6.82 -9.73 2.50
CA ASN A 82 7.76 -10.55 3.26
C ASN A 82 9.07 -9.82 3.58
N GLN A 83 9.42 -8.79 2.83
CA GLN A 83 10.66 -8.04 3.01
C GLN A 83 10.38 -6.65 3.61
N ALA A 84 11.04 -6.34 4.73
CA ALA A 84 10.97 -5.02 5.33
C ALA A 84 11.85 -4.03 4.55
N ARG A 85 11.44 -2.76 4.50
CA ARG A 85 12.29 -1.68 3.96
C ARG A 85 13.63 -1.64 4.69
N PRO A 86 14.74 -1.34 3.97
CA PRO A 86 16.04 -1.08 4.61
C PRO A 86 15.91 0.01 5.66
N LEU A 87 16.59 -0.13 6.82
CA LEU A 87 16.45 0.78 7.95
C LEU A 87 16.65 2.25 7.57
N MET A 88 17.66 2.55 6.74
CA MET A 88 17.97 3.91 6.31
C MET A 88 16.82 4.53 5.50
N MET A 89 16.25 3.77 4.56
CA MET A 89 15.11 4.21 3.76
C MET A 89 13.84 4.38 4.61
N ARG A 90 13.66 3.51 5.62
CA ARG A 90 12.56 3.60 6.58
C ARG A 90 12.63 4.89 7.39
N VAL A 91 13.78 5.20 7.98
CA VAL A 91 13.99 6.43 8.76
C VAL A 91 13.73 7.67 7.89
N LEU A 92 14.24 7.70 6.66
CA LEU A 92 14.04 8.81 5.74
C LEU A 92 12.56 9.00 5.36
N VAL A 93 11.84 7.92 5.07
CA VAL A 93 10.40 7.98 4.76
C VAL A 93 9.59 8.44 5.97
N TYR A 94 9.90 7.92 7.17
CA TYR A 94 9.18 8.34 8.38
C TYR A 94 9.44 9.79 8.72
N TRP A 95 10.68 10.24 8.59
CA TRP A 95 11.02 11.66 8.77
C TRP A 95 10.28 12.55 7.76
N ALA A 96 10.27 12.16 6.50
CA ALA A 96 9.51 12.87 5.46
C ALA A 96 7.99 12.88 5.75
N LEU A 97 7.41 11.77 6.19
CA LEU A 97 6.00 11.70 6.56
C LEU A 97 5.66 12.61 7.75
N LEU A 98 6.53 12.66 8.76
CA LEU A 98 6.32 13.50 9.94
C LEU A 98 6.44 15.01 9.64
N THR A 99 7.34 15.40 8.74
CA THR A 99 7.63 16.79 8.43
C THR A 99 6.84 17.30 7.23
N LEU A 100 6.93 16.61 6.09
CA LEU A 100 6.29 17.04 4.84
C LEU A 100 4.81 16.63 4.75
N GLY A 101 4.42 15.52 5.41
CA GLY A 101 3.04 15.03 5.37
C GLY A 101 2.02 16.08 5.82
N PRO A 102 2.14 16.63 7.02
CA PRO A 102 1.24 17.68 7.50
C PRO A 102 1.24 18.96 6.66
N LEU A 103 2.42 19.36 6.19
CA LEU A 103 2.56 20.52 5.30
C LEU A 103 1.85 20.29 3.97
N ALA A 104 2.02 19.09 3.39
CA ALA A 104 1.36 18.74 2.14
C ALA A 104 -0.17 18.68 2.29
N ILE A 105 -0.68 18.15 3.41
CA ILE A 105 -2.12 18.13 3.71
C ILE A 105 -2.63 19.55 3.87
N GLY A 106 -1.97 20.39 4.68
CA GLY A 106 -2.38 21.78 4.92
C GLY A 106 -2.35 22.62 3.64
N PHE A 107 -1.28 22.52 2.84
CA PHE A 107 -1.19 23.19 1.55
C PHE A 107 -2.24 22.67 0.55
N GLY A 108 -2.42 21.35 0.47
CA GLY A 108 -3.45 20.73 -0.37
C GLY A 108 -4.85 21.21 -0.02
N MET A 109 -5.16 21.36 1.26
CA MET A 109 -6.44 21.91 1.73
C MET A 109 -6.60 23.39 1.37
N SER A 110 -5.55 24.20 1.54
CA SER A 110 -5.58 25.61 1.15
C SER A 110 -5.92 25.76 -0.32
N MET A 111 -5.21 25.02 -1.15
CA MET A 111 -5.43 25.03 -2.59
C MET A 111 -6.83 24.52 -2.96
N TRP A 112 -7.27 23.44 -2.29
CA TRP A 112 -8.61 22.90 -2.47
C TRP A 112 -9.72 23.88 -2.13
N THR A 113 -9.60 24.57 -0.99
CA THR A 113 -10.58 25.61 -0.57
C THR A 113 -10.58 26.81 -1.49
N LEU A 114 -9.41 27.22 -2.01
CA LEU A 114 -9.33 28.31 -3.00
C LEU A 114 -10.01 27.94 -4.31
N LEU A 115 -9.77 26.73 -4.83
CA LEU A 115 -10.42 26.22 -6.03
C LEU A 115 -11.94 26.17 -5.85
N LEU A 116 -12.43 25.65 -4.71
CA LEU A 116 -13.85 25.59 -4.41
C LEU A 116 -14.49 26.97 -4.28
N LYS A 117 -13.83 27.90 -3.57
CA LYS A 117 -14.35 29.28 -3.45
C LYS A 117 -14.53 29.92 -4.83
N ASN A 118 -13.53 29.81 -5.68
CA ASN A 118 -13.58 30.40 -7.02
C ASN A 118 -14.66 29.77 -7.91
N THR A 119 -14.95 28.48 -7.70
CA THR A 119 -15.96 27.75 -8.53
C THR A 119 -17.37 27.86 -7.96
N LEU A 120 -17.51 27.96 -6.62
CA LEU A 120 -18.81 27.93 -5.94
C LEU A 120 -19.41 29.31 -5.69
N PHE A 121 -18.64 30.39 -5.82
CA PHE A 121 -19.13 31.77 -5.58
C PHE A 121 -20.27 32.15 -6.54
N ASP A 122 -20.36 31.50 -7.71
CA ASP A 122 -21.42 31.71 -8.69
C ASP A 122 -22.68 30.86 -8.44
N LEU A 123 -22.65 29.91 -7.47
CA LEU A 123 -23.81 29.05 -7.21
C LEU A 123 -24.81 29.75 -6.26
N ARG A 124 -25.84 30.36 -6.85
CA ARG A 124 -26.93 31.05 -6.13
C ARG A 124 -27.86 30.13 -5.29
N TYR A 125 -27.68 28.79 -5.35
CA TYR A 125 -28.58 27.84 -4.71
C TYR A 125 -27.92 27.16 -3.51
N PRO A 126 -28.46 27.31 -2.27
CA PRO A 126 -27.88 26.72 -1.05
C PRO A 126 -27.77 25.20 -1.11
N PHE A 127 -28.69 24.53 -1.78
CA PHE A 127 -28.67 23.08 -1.93
C PHE A 127 -27.48 22.60 -2.76
N LEU A 128 -27.18 23.30 -3.86
CA LEU A 128 -26.02 22.96 -4.71
C LEU A 128 -24.71 23.16 -3.96
N SER A 129 -24.58 24.24 -3.18
CA SER A 129 -23.35 24.51 -2.42
C SER A 129 -23.12 23.45 -1.34
N ALA A 130 -24.14 22.96 -0.65
CA ALA A 130 -24.05 21.89 0.33
C ALA A 130 -23.64 20.55 -0.31
N THR A 131 -24.24 20.20 -1.45
CA THR A 131 -23.93 18.95 -2.16
C THR A 131 -22.50 18.97 -2.71
N VAL A 132 -22.07 20.08 -3.30
CA VAL A 132 -20.69 20.24 -3.79
C VAL A 132 -19.70 20.20 -2.63
N GLY A 133 -20.04 20.77 -1.47
CA GLY A 133 -19.22 20.70 -0.27
C GLY A 133 -18.98 19.25 0.19
N VAL A 134 -20.02 18.42 0.24
CA VAL A 134 -19.89 16.99 0.59
C VAL A 134 -19.08 16.24 -0.46
N LEU A 135 -19.39 16.43 -1.74
CA LEU A 135 -18.68 15.76 -2.82
C LEU A 135 -17.19 16.11 -2.84
N SER A 136 -16.86 17.38 -2.62
CA SER A 136 -15.49 17.86 -2.53
C SER A 136 -14.74 17.25 -1.35
N SER A 137 -15.38 17.13 -0.19
CA SER A 137 -14.82 16.50 1.00
C SER A 137 -14.52 15.02 0.74
N VAL A 138 -15.48 14.28 0.16
CA VAL A 138 -15.29 12.87 -0.20
C VAL A 138 -14.14 12.71 -1.20
N LEU A 139 -14.06 13.59 -2.21
CA LEU A 139 -12.98 13.54 -3.20
C LEU A 139 -11.61 13.80 -2.58
N PHE A 140 -11.52 14.76 -1.65
CA PHE A 140 -10.28 15.06 -0.94
C PHE A 140 -9.83 13.88 -0.06
N ILE A 141 -10.76 13.28 0.70
CA ILE A 141 -10.48 12.07 1.49
C ILE A 141 -10.06 10.91 0.57
N THR A 142 -10.73 10.75 -0.58
CA THR A 142 -10.37 9.73 -1.57
C THR A 142 -8.94 9.91 -2.06
N LEU A 143 -8.51 11.14 -2.31
CA LEU A 143 -7.13 11.45 -2.71
C LEU A 143 -6.13 11.05 -1.62
N LEU A 144 -6.40 11.41 -0.36
CA LEU A 144 -5.53 11.05 0.76
C LEU A 144 -5.44 9.53 0.96
N LEU A 145 -6.58 8.83 0.90
CA LEU A 145 -6.61 7.37 1.02
C LEU A 145 -5.96 6.68 -0.18
N PHE A 146 -6.11 7.23 -1.37
CA PHE A 146 -5.41 6.74 -2.57
C PHE A 146 -3.89 6.80 -2.39
N LEU A 147 -3.38 7.93 -1.91
CA LEU A 147 -1.95 8.08 -1.61
C LEU A 147 -1.53 7.10 -0.50
N LEU A 148 -2.33 6.95 0.56
CA LEU A 148 -2.08 6.03 1.65
C LEU A 148 -1.97 4.58 1.14
N TYR A 149 -2.95 4.10 0.38
CA TYR A 149 -3.01 2.72 -0.11
C TYR A 149 -1.97 2.41 -1.18
N ARG A 150 -1.44 3.44 -1.85
CA ARG A 150 -0.43 3.27 -2.89
C ARG A 150 1.00 3.43 -2.41
N LEU A 151 1.25 4.33 -1.44
CA LEU A 151 2.60 4.71 -1.01
C LEU A 151 3.07 3.97 0.26
N VAL A 152 2.14 3.68 1.19
CA VAL A 152 2.50 3.06 2.47
C VAL A 152 2.92 1.60 2.30
N PRO A 153 2.20 0.73 1.56
CA PRO A 153 2.64 -0.64 1.35
C PRO A 153 3.97 -0.69 0.59
N PHE A 154 4.91 -1.51 1.06
CA PHE A 154 6.17 -1.71 0.34
C PHE A 154 5.99 -2.74 -0.79
N ARG A 155 4.95 -2.52 -1.61
CA ARG A 155 4.57 -3.37 -2.74
C ARG A 155 3.92 -2.54 -3.84
N TYR A 156 4.00 -3.02 -5.07
CA TYR A 156 3.30 -2.39 -6.18
C TYR A 156 1.78 -2.57 -6.06
N VAL A 157 1.06 -1.45 -5.95
CA VAL A 157 -0.41 -1.43 -5.97
C VAL A 157 -0.88 -0.70 -7.23
N PRO A 158 -1.67 -1.34 -8.12
CA PRO A 158 -2.20 -0.70 -9.32
C PRO A 158 -3.03 0.54 -8.97
N ALA A 159 -2.83 1.64 -9.71
CA ALA A 159 -3.52 2.91 -9.44
C ALA A 159 -5.05 2.77 -9.46
N ARG A 160 -5.59 1.95 -10.38
CA ARG A 160 -7.04 1.71 -10.49
C ARG A 160 -7.60 1.04 -9.23
N HIS A 161 -6.91 0.02 -8.69
CA HIS A 161 -7.33 -0.67 -7.46
C HIS A 161 -7.23 0.25 -6.24
N ALA A 162 -6.11 0.99 -6.11
CA ALA A 162 -5.93 1.95 -5.04
C ALA A 162 -7.01 3.05 -5.07
N PHE A 163 -7.37 3.56 -6.26
CA PHE A 163 -8.39 4.59 -6.42
C PHE A 163 -9.79 4.07 -6.06
N LEU A 164 -10.19 2.92 -6.60
CA LEU A 164 -11.50 2.32 -6.31
C LEU A 164 -11.64 1.96 -4.82
N GLY A 165 -10.62 1.36 -4.24
CA GLY A 165 -10.61 1.06 -2.80
C GLY A 165 -10.68 2.32 -1.94
N ALA A 166 -9.92 3.36 -2.29
CA ALA A 166 -9.95 4.65 -1.61
C ALA A 166 -11.33 5.33 -1.71
N LEU A 167 -11.95 5.30 -2.88
CA LEU A 167 -13.29 5.88 -3.10
C LEU A 167 -14.35 5.17 -2.26
N ILE A 168 -14.37 3.83 -2.27
CA ILE A 168 -15.31 3.05 -1.46
C ILE A 168 -15.09 3.32 0.03
N THR A 169 -13.83 3.38 0.48
CA THR A 169 -13.48 3.67 1.87
C THR A 169 -13.92 5.08 2.26
N ALA A 170 -13.71 6.09 1.41
CA ALA A 170 -14.13 7.46 1.65
C ALA A 170 -15.66 7.59 1.77
N LEU A 171 -16.40 6.88 0.92
CA LEU A 171 -17.86 6.82 1.00
C LEU A 171 -18.33 6.15 2.30
N LEU A 172 -17.72 5.03 2.68
CA LEU A 172 -18.03 4.36 3.95
C LEU A 172 -17.71 5.23 5.16
N LEU A 173 -16.59 5.97 5.14
CA LEU A 173 -16.24 6.93 6.18
C LEU A 173 -17.29 8.04 6.30
N GLU A 174 -17.75 8.60 5.19
CA GLU A 174 -18.76 9.66 5.20
C GLU A 174 -20.12 9.15 5.72
N ILE A 175 -20.54 7.95 5.31
CA ILE A 175 -21.75 7.31 5.81
C ILE A 175 -21.62 7.06 7.32
N THR A 176 -20.51 6.48 7.76
CA THR A 176 -20.27 6.18 9.17
C THR A 176 -20.22 7.46 10.01
N ARG A 177 -19.58 8.53 9.52
CA ARG A 177 -19.53 9.83 10.19
C ARG A 177 -20.92 10.40 10.43
N ARG A 178 -21.78 10.35 9.42
CA ARG A 178 -23.19 10.81 9.55
C ARG A 178 -24.00 9.94 10.50
N SER A 179 -23.88 8.62 10.36
CA SER A 179 -24.56 7.67 11.24
C SER A 179 -24.11 7.80 12.68
N PHE A 180 -22.82 7.99 12.92
CA PHE A 180 -22.27 8.18 14.26
C PHE A 180 -22.71 9.52 14.87
N THR A 181 -22.74 10.60 14.09
CA THR A 181 -23.27 11.90 14.53
C THR A 181 -24.73 11.77 14.94
N PHE A 182 -25.55 11.08 14.14
CA PHE A 182 -26.94 10.80 14.47
C PHE A 182 -27.08 9.96 15.75
N TYR A 183 -26.26 8.92 15.90
CA TYR A 183 -26.21 8.08 17.08
C TYR A 183 -25.92 8.90 18.34
N VAL A 184 -24.85 9.69 18.35
CA VAL A 184 -24.45 10.48 19.52
C VAL A 184 -25.48 11.57 19.85
N ALA A 185 -26.12 12.18 18.83
CA ALA A 185 -27.14 13.20 19.04
C ALA A 185 -28.43 12.66 19.64
N ASN A 186 -28.81 11.42 19.31
CA ASN A 186 -30.11 10.86 19.73
C ASN A 186 -30.02 9.90 20.94
N PHE A 187 -28.85 9.30 21.18
CA PHE A 187 -28.63 8.34 22.25
C PHE A 187 -27.79 8.94 23.39
N ASN A 188 -28.36 9.92 24.09
CA ASN A 188 -27.68 10.65 25.17
C ASN A 188 -27.50 9.83 26.48
N SER A 189 -27.78 8.53 26.48
CA SER A 189 -27.67 7.69 27.69
C SER A 189 -26.27 7.73 28.33
N TYR A 190 -25.22 7.85 27.54
CA TYR A 190 -23.84 7.96 28.04
C TYR A 190 -23.60 9.30 28.75
N GLN A 191 -24.17 10.41 28.23
CA GLN A 191 -24.02 11.72 28.85
C GLN A 191 -24.80 11.80 30.18
N LEU A 192 -25.94 11.13 30.27
CA LEU A 192 -26.75 11.09 31.51
C LEU A 192 -26.02 10.34 32.64
N VAL A 193 -25.24 9.29 32.32
CA VAL A 193 -24.53 8.48 33.32
C VAL A 193 -23.15 9.04 33.65
N TYR A 194 -22.38 9.47 32.64
CA TYR A 194 -20.98 9.85 32.77
C TYR A 194 -20.72 11.35 32.66
N GLY A 195 -21.74 12.18 32.37
CA GLY A 195 -21.61 13.61 32.22
C GLY A 195 -20.52 13.99 31.20
N ALA A 196 -19.64 14.92 31.58
CA ALA A 196 -18.53 15.36 30.72
C ALA A 196 -17.51 14.26 30.38
N PHE A 197 -17.39 13.22 31.21
CA PHE A 197 -16.47 12.09 30.96
C PHE A 197 -16.94 11.19 29.83
N ALA A 198 -18.19 11.29 29.36
CA ALA A 198 -18.70 10.53 28.21
C ALA A 198 -17.94 10.83 26.91
N ALA A 199 -17.33 12.01 26.79
CA ALA A 199 -16.59 12.40 25.60
C ALA A 199 -15.42 11.46 25.27
N ILE A 200 -14.70 10.95 26.29
CA ILE A 200 -13.54 10.09 26.09
C ILE A 200 -13.91 8.73 25.48
N PRO A 201 -14.86 7.94 26.06
CA PRO A 201 -15.29 6.68 25.45
C PRO A 201 -15.88 6.85 24.04
N VAL A 202 -16.67 7.90 23.82
CA VAL A 202 -17.28 8.20 22.52
C VAL A 202 -16.19 8.50 21.48
N PHE A 203 -15.19 9.28 21.84
CA PHE A 203 -14.04 9.55 20.96
C PHE A 203 -13.23 8.29 20.65
N LEU A 204 -12.96 7.45 21.64
CA LEU A 204 -12.25 6.18 21.42
C LEU A 204 -13.04 5.22 20.55
N LEU A 205 -14.37 5.16 20.72
CA LEU A 205 -15.24 4.37 19.85
C LEU A 205 -15.18 4.88 18.40
N TRP A 206 -15.26 6.20 18.21
CA TRP A 206 -15.10 6.79 16.88
C TRP A 206 -13.76 6.47 16.25
N LEU A 207 -12.66 6.62 16.99
CA LEU A 207 -11.32 6.32 16.51
C LEU A 207 -11.18 4.84 16.11
N ASN A 208 -11.77 3.93 16.89
CA ASN A 208 -11.81 2.50 16.56
C ASN A 208 -12.59 2.22 15.25
N LEU A 209 -13.77 2.82 15.08
CA LEU A 209 -14.57 2.69 13.86
C LEU A 209 -13.80 3.22 12.64
N LEU A 210 -13.15 4.37 12.75
CA LEU A 210 -12.34 4.97 11.70
C LEU A 210 -11.22 4.00 11.25
N TRP A 211 -10.49 3.41 12.20
CA TRP A 211 -9.45 2.44 11.91
C TRP A 211 -10.01 1.16 11.26
N MET A 212 -11.13 0.65 11.75
CA MET A 212 -11.78 -0.54 11.17
C MET A 212 -12.15 -0.31 9.71
N ILE A 213 -12.74 0.83 9.38
CA ILE A 213 -13.12 1.16 8.01
C ILE A 213 -11.89 1.33 7.11
N LEU A 214 -10.87 2.04 7.59
CA LEU A 214 -9.64 2.28 6.87
C LEU A 214 -8.92 0.95 6.55
N LEU A 215 -8.79 0.06 7.53
CA LEU A 215 -8.16 -1.25 7.32
C LEU A 215 -9.03 -2.18 6.45
N SER A 216 -10.36 -2.14 6.58
CA SER A 216 -11.27 -2.90 5.70
C SER A 216 -11.12 -2.44 4.24
N GLY A 217 -11.00 -1.13 4.01
CA GLY A 217 -10.71 -0.59 2.68
C GLY A 217 -9.35 -1.01 2.13
N ALA A 218 -8.34 -1.08 2.98
CA ALA A 218 -7.02 -1.61 2.62
C ALA A 218 -7.09 -3.08 2.21
N VAL A 219 -7.79 -3.92 3.00
CA VAL A 219 -8.03 -5.34 2.68
C VAL A 219 -8.80 -5.47 1.37
N PHE A 220 -9.84 -4.67 1.16
CA PHE A 220 -10.61 -4.66 -0.08
C PHE A 220 -9.73 -4.30 -1.29
N THR A 221 -8.89 -3.25 -1.16
CA THR A 221 -7.95 -2.84 -2.20
C THR A 221 -6.95 -3.95 -2.54
N ALA A 222 -6.41 -4.62 -1.54
CA ALA A 222 -5.52 -5.76 -1.72
C ALA A 222 -6.26 -6.94 -2.39
N ALA A 223 -7.49 -7.25 -1.96
CA ALA A 223 -8.30 -8.32 -2.51
C ALA A 223 -8.66 -8.11 -3.98
N MET A 224 -8.87 -6.86 -4.43
CA MET A 224 -9.13 -6.55 -5.85
C MET A 224 -8.03 -7.04 -6.78
N SER A 225 -6.79 -7.12 -6.31
CA SER A 225 -5.67 -7.67 -7.08
C SER A 225 -5.86 -9.16 -7.40
N TYR A 226 -6.59 -9.88 -6.55
CA TYR A 226 -6.88 -11.30 -6.74
C TYR A 226 -8.16 -11.57 -7.57
N TRP A 227 -9.14 -10.65 -7.51
CA TRP A 227 -10.45 -10.86 -8.13
C TRP A 227 -10.48 -10.57 -9.63
N GLN A 228 -9.67 -9.68 -10.12
CA GLN A 228 -9.75 -9.16 -11.49
C GLN A 228 -9.28 -10.14 -12.57
N ASP A 229 -8.59 -11.21 -12.20
CA ASP A 229 -8.18 -12.24 -13.13
C ASP A 229 -8.32 -13.60 -12.48
N GLN A 230 -8.81 -14.56 -13.22
CA GLN A 230 -8.98 -16.00 -12.93
C GLN A 230 -7.88 -16.64 -12.02
N ALA A 231 -7.00 -15.86 -11.45
CA ALA A 231 -6.00 -16.26 -10.47
C ALA A 231 -6.62 -16.96 -9.25
N PHE A 232 -7.87 -16.62 -8.90
CA PHE A 232 -8.63 -17.32 -7.87
C PHE A 232 -9.03 -18.76 -8.28
N ARG A 233 -9.03 -19.08 -9.57
CA ARG A 233 -9.38 -20.42 -10.10
C ARG A 233 -8.17 -21.30 -10.40
N ARG A 234 -6.95 -20.75 -10.38
CA ARG A 234 -5.75 -21.58 -10.49
C ARG A 234 -5.44 -22.19 -9.13
N ASN A 235 -5.95 -23.37 -8.87
CA ASN A 235 -5.32 -24.32 -7.97
C ASN A 235 -4.00 -24.77 -8.64
N LEU A 236 -3.01 -23.87 -8.63
CA LEU A 236 -1.67 -24.18 -9.12
C LEU A 236 -1.05 -25.17 -8.12
N GLY A 237 -1.11 -26.45 -8.48
CA GLY A 237 -0.15 -27.40 -7.97
C GLY A 237 1.27 -26.89 -8.22
N SER A 238 2.25 -27.50 -7.56
CA SER A 238 3.68 -27.15 -7.71
C SER A 238 4.17 -27.10 -9.17
N SER A 239 3.58 -27.85 -10.09
CA SER A 239 3.91 -27.87 -11.52
C SER A 239 3.61 -26.54 -12.23
N GLY A 240 2.49 -25.88 -11.92
CA GLY A 240 2.16 -24.60 -12.56
C GLY A 240 3.08 -23.46 -12.16
N ARG A 241 3.66 -23.51 -10.97
CA ARG A 241 4.66 -22.50 -10.52
C ARG A 241 5.98 -22.64 -11.25
N PHE A 242 6.36 -23.84 -11.62
CA PHE A 242 7.59 -24.09 -12.38
C PHE A 242 7.49 -23.51 -13.79
N ASP A 243 6.37 -23.72 -14.47
CA ASP A 243 6.11 -23.15 -15.79
C ASP A 243 6.15 -21.62 -15.74
N ASP A 244 5.52 -21.02 -14.73
CA ASP A 244 5.52 -19.57 -14.56
C ASP A 244 6.94 -19.01 -14.30
N VAL A 245 7.77 -19.74 -13.53
CA VAL A 245 9.19 -19.39 -13.31
C VAL A 245 9.96 -19.44 -14.61
N LEU A 246 9.79 -20.49 -15.42
CA LEU A 246 10.44 -20.57 -16.73
C LEU A 246 10.01 -19.41 -17.64
N HIS A 247 8.73 -19.08 -17.70
CA HIS A 247 8.24 -17.94 -18.48
C HIS A 247 8.83 -16.60 -18.02
N ILE A 248 8.98 -16.38 -16.70
CA ILE A 248 9.61 -15.19 -16.14
C ILE A 248 11.05 -15.09 -16.64
N LEU A 249 11.82 -16.19 -16.55
CA LEU A 249 13.21 -16.21 -16.94
C LEU A 249 13.39 -16.04 -18.45
N LEU A 250 12.52 -16.61 -19.27
CA LEU A 250 12.50 -16.44 -20.73
C LEU A 250 12.25 -14.99 -21.13
N LEU A 251 11.27 -14.33 -20.49
CA LEU A 251 10.98 -12.91 -20.75
C LEU A 251 12.16 -12.02 -20.35
N LEU A 252 12.86 -12.35 -19.26
CA LEU A 252 14.03 -11.59 -18.81
C LEU A 252 15.24 -11.80 -19.71
N ASP A 253 15.46 -12.99 -20.21
CA ASP A 253 16.54 -13.28 -21.16
C ASP A 253 16.33 -12.51 -22.47
N ALA A 254 15.11 -12.52 -23.00
CA ALA A 254 14.74 -11.72 -24.17
C ALA A 254 14.96 -10.21 -23.94
N ALA A 255 14.57 -9.69 -22.77
CA ALA A 255 14.77 -8.29 -22.42
C ALA A 255 16.24 -7.94 -22.21
N GLN A 256 17.06 -8.87 -21.71
CA GLN A 256 18.49 -8.68 -21.50
C GLN A 256 19.24 -8.54 -22.83
N THR A 257 18.87 -9.30 -23.86
CA THR A 257 19.42 -9.15 -25.20
C THR A 257 19.15 -7.76 -25.79
N GLU A 258 18.07 -7.12 -25.39
CA GLU A 258 17.71 -5.76 -25.79
C GLU A 258 18.22 -4.68 -24.82
N GLY A 259 18.95 -5.05 -23.76
CA GLY A 259 19.48 -4.12 -22.73
C GLY A 259 18.42 -3.46 -21.88
N ARG A 260 17.23 -4.06 -21.74
CA ARG A 260 16.08 -3.49 -21.03
C ARG A 260 15.79 -4.20 -19.69
N SER A 261 15.31 -3.44 -18.70
CA SER A 261 14.72 -4.00 -17.48
C SER A 261 13.21 -4.14 -17.64
N LEU A 262 12.62 -5.20 -17.07
CA LEU A 262 11.19 -5.46 -17.15
C LEU A 262 10.49 -5.06 -15.85
N LYS A 263 9.44 -4.24 -15.96
CA LYS A 263 8.55 -3.89 -14.84
C LYS A 263 7.56 -5.03 -14.57
N ILE A 264 7.10 -5.14 -13.34
CA ILE A 264 6.13 -6.17 -12.93
C ILE A 264 4.86 -6.20 -13.81
N GLN A 265 4.46 -5.06 -14.36
CA GLN A 265 3.32 -4.96 -15.27
C GLN A 265 3.55 -5.71 -16.59
N HIS A 266 4.78 -5.80 -17.05
CA HIS A 266 5.12 -6.49 -18.29
C HIS A 266 4.97 -8.00 -18.13
N PHE A 267 5.47 -8.57 -17.03
CA PHE A 267 5.28 -9.99 -16.74
C PHE A 267 3.80 -10.36 -16.65
N ARG A 268 3.00 -9.46 -16.05
CA ARG A 268 1.56 -9.68 -15.90
C ARG A 268 0.80 -9.79 -17.21
N ARG A 269 1.27 -9.18 -18.29
CA ARG A 269 0.63 -9.28 -19.62
C ARG A 269 0.81 -10.66 -20.24
N HIS A 270 1.89 -11.35 -19.89
CA HIS A 270 2.25 -12.64 -20.47
C HIS A 270 1.96 -13.80 -19.53
N ILE A 271 1.93 -13.54 -18.22
CA ILE A 271 1.72 -14.54 -17.18
C ILE A 271 0.44 -14.20 -16.43
N ASN A 272 -0.54 -15.10 -16.49
CA ASN A 272 -1.83 -14.91 -15.81
C ASN A 272 -1.70 -15.21 -14.30
N MET A 273 -1.07 -14.30 -13.55
CA MET A 273 -0.78 -14.41 -12.12
C MET A 273 -1.10 -13.10 -11.40
N GLY A 274 -1.52 -13.16 -10.14
CA GLY A 274 -1.72 -11.96 -9.31
C GLY A 274 -0.44 -11.17 -9.11
N TYR A 275 -0.52 -9.83 -8.98
CA TYR A 275 0.66 -8.98 -8.72
C TYR A 275 1.41 -9.43 -7.47
N ASP A 276 0.69 -9.92 -6.46
CA ASP A 276 1.26 -10.35 -5.20
C ASP A 276 2.08 -11.64 -5.37
N GLU A 277 1.49 -12.63 -6.02
CA GLU A 277 2.14 -13.91 -6.26
C GLU A 277 3.34 -13.75 -7.22
N LEU A 278 3.19 -12.93 -8.24
CA LEU A 278 4.28 -12.59 -9.16
C LEU A 278 5.41 -11.86 -8.44
N GLY A 279 5.09 -10.91 -7.55
CA GLY A 279 6.07 -10.23 -6.72
C GLY A 279 6.85 -11.21 -5.82
N ASP A 280 6.15 -12.12 -5.16
CA ASP A 280 6.77 -13.16 -4.30
C ASP A 280 7.70 -14.08 -5.10
N LEU A 281 7.31 -14.47 -6.33
CA LEU A 281 8.14 -15.26 -7.22
C LEU A 281 9.41 -14.52 -7.65
N LEU A 282 9.29 -13.28 -8.07
CA LEU A 282 10.42 -12.45 -8.47
C LEU A 282 11.39 -12.22 -7.30
N GLU A 283 10.86 -11.95 -6.09
CA GLU A 283 11.68 -11.81 -4.88
C GLU A 283 12.37 -13.11 -4.49
N LYS A 284 11.69 -14.24 -4.62
CA LYS A 284 12.26 -15.56 -4.36
C LYS A 284 13.39 -15.86 -5.34
N LEU A 285 13.21 -15.62 -6.63
CA LEU A 285 14.24 -15.77 -7.64
C LEU A 285 15.44 -14.85 -7.39
N ALA A 286 15.20 -13.62 -6.91
CA ALA A 286 16.28 -12.70 -6.54
C ALA A 286 17.04 -13.18 -5.29
N ALA A 287 16.36 -13.73 -4.30
CA ALA A 287 16.99 -14.31 -3.11
C ALA A 287 17.94 -15.48 -3.46
N TYR A 288 17.56 -16.27 -4.47
CA TYR A 288 18.44 -17.33 -5.00
C TYR A 288 19.55 -16.83 -5.95
N GLY A 289 19.58 -15.53 -6.24
CA GLY A 289 20.63 -14.91 -7.03
C GLY A 289 20.42 -14.92 -8.55
N TYR A 290 19.28 -15.39 -9.04
CA TYR A 290 18.97 -15.41 -10.46
C TYR A 290 18.60 -14.04 -11.02
N LEU A 291 17.92 -13.21 -10.21
CA LEU A 291 17.45 -11.89 -10.59
C LEU A 291 18.06 -10.78 -9.74
N ALA A 292 18.02 -9.55 -10.27
CA ALA A 292 18.35 -8.34 -9.55
C ALA A 292 17.36 -7.22 -9.90
N LYS A 293 17.12 -6.30 -8.95
CA LYS A 293 16.39 -5.06 -9.21
C LYS A 293 17.32 -4.04 -9.88
N SER A 294 16.84 -3.45 -10.97
CA SER A 294 17.51 -2.34 -11.66
C SER A 294 16.52 -1.19 -11.81
N GLY A 295 16.67 -0.16 -10.98
CA GLY A 295 15.69 0.93 -10.88
C GLY A 295 14.32 0.41 -10.49
N ASP A 296 13.30 0.66 -11.32
CA ASP A 296 11.91 0.23 -11.12
C ASP A 296 11.58 -1.12 -11.81
N GLY A 297 12.58 -1.81 -12.36
CA GLY A 297 12.45 -3.06 -13.10
C GLY A 297 13.30 -4.19 -12.54
N TRP A 298 13.19 -5.35 -13.21
CA TRP A 298 13.91 -6.57 -12.93
C TRP A 298 14.81 -6.93 -14.09
N ILE A 299 15.99 -7.46 -13.80
CA ILE A 299 16.96 -7.95 -14.77
C ILE A 299 17.44 -9.33 -14.37
N LEU A 300 17.87 -10.12 -15.35
CA LEU A 300 18.56 -11.37 -15.11
C LEU A 300 19.99 -11.06 -14.59
N LYS A 301 20.32 -11.56 -13.40
CA LYS A 301 21.64 -11.36 -12.78
C LYS A 301 22.63 -12.44 -13.25
N THR A 302 22.14 -13.65 -13.45
CA THR A 302 22.92 -14.82 -13.85
C THR A 302 22.68 -15.08 -15.33
N ASN A 303 23.74 -15.38 -16.11
CA ASN A 303 23.60 -15.72 -17.52
C ASN A 303 22.76 -17.00 -17.68
N ALA A 304 21.90 -17.05 -18.70
CA ALA A 304 21.03 -18.21 -18.99
C ALA A 304 21.85 -19.53 -19.19
N GLN A 305 23.11 -19.44 -19.59
CA GLN A 305 24.01 -20.59 -19.69
C GLN A 305 24.39 -21.19 -18.33
N ASN A 306 24.26 -20.44 -17.26
CA ASN A 306 24.63 -20.85 -15.89
C ASN A 306 23.40 -21.17 -15.01
N ILE A 307 22.22 -21.20 -15.60
CA ILE A 307 20.96 -21.54 -14.89
C ILE A 307 20.56 -22.95 -15.34
N GLU A 308 20.65 -23.92 -14.44
CA GLU A 308 20.20 -25.28 -14.69
C GLU A 308 18.69 -25.41 -14.45
N VAL A 309 17.96 -26.01 -15.40
CA VAL A 309 16.52 -26.25 -15.28
C VAL A 309 16.21 -27.20 -14.12
N ALA A 310 17.09 -28.16 -13.86
CA ALA A 310 16.99 -29.09 -12.75
C ALA A 310 17.03 -28.36 -11.39
N ASP A 311 17.84 -27.32 -11.23
CA ASP A 311 17.92 -26.53 -9.99
C ASP A 311 16.63 -25.72 -9.77
N LEU A 312 16.06 -25.15 -10.83
CA LEU A 312 14.77 -24.47 -10.74
C LEU A 312 13.66 -25.45 -10.33
N PHE A 313 13.68 -26.67 -10.89
CA PHE A 313 12.74 -27.70 -10.51
C PHE A 313 12.86 -28.10 -9.02
N ARG A 314 14.09 -28.26 -8.54
CA ARG A 314 14.35 -28.51 -7.10
C ARG A 314 13.84 -27.39 -6.20
N LEU A 315 13.99 -26.14 -6.63
CA LEU A 315 13.59 -24.98 -5.82
C LEU A 315 12.09 -24.78 -5.75
N PHE A 316 11.34 -25.08 -6.82
CA PHE A 316 9.95 -24.72 -6.96
C PHE A 316 8.98 -25.89 -6.92
N VAL A 317 9.43 -27.08 -7.24
CA VAL A 317 8.58 -28.29 -7.35
C VAL A 317 8.94 -29.35 -6.34
N TYR A 318 10.19 -29.78 -6.33
CA TYR A 318 10.63 -30.88 -5.51
C TYR A 318 11.99 -30.62 -4.87
N SER A 319 11.99 -30.43 -3.56
CA SER A 319 13.19 -30.34 -2.76
C SER A 319 13.36 -31.65 -1.98
N PRO A 320 14.35 -32.50 -2.33
CA PRO A 320 14.59 -33.71 -1.57
C PRO A 320 14.96 -33.35 -0.12
N SER A 321 14.19 -33.85 0.84
CA SER A 321 14.51 -33.69 2.25
C SER A 321 15.73 -34.57 2.58
N GLN A 322 16.88 -33.98 2.83
CA GLN A 322 18.10 -34.69 3.23
C GLN A 322 17.95 -35.46 4.56
N GLN A 323 16.86 -35.23 5.30
CA GLN A 323 16.59 -35.83 6.61
C GLN A 323 15.48 -36.90 6.59
N ASP A 324 14.78 -37.06 5.49
CA ASP A 324 13.68 -38.05 5.41
C ASP A 324 14.24 -39.44 5.04
N THR A 325 14.70 -40.16 6.05
CA THR A 325 15.12 -41.57 5.96
C THR A 325 13.95 -42.52 5.92
N SER A 326 12.71 -42.01 5.75
CA SER A 326 11.54 -42.90 5.62
C SER A 326 11.57 -43.68 4.31
N GLN A 327 11.00 -44.85 4.33
CA GLN A 327 10.87 -45.75 3.14
C GLN A 327 10.11 -45.03 2.01
N VAL A 328 9.18 -44.13 2.35
CA VAL A 328 8.43 -43.31 1.41
C VAL A 328 9.33 -42.27 0.74
N GLY A 329 10.16 -41.57 1.52
CA GLY A 329 11.13 -40.57 1.03
C GLY A 329 12.11 -41.18 0.02
N GLN A 330 12.68 -42.35 0.36
CA GLN A 330 13.59 -43.09 -0.56
C GLN A 330 12.88 -43.52 -1.85
N THR A 331 11.64 -44.00 -1.78
CA THR A 331 10.87 -44.40 -2.96
C THR A 331 10.60 -43.20 -3.86
N VAL A 332 10.19 -42.06 -3.29
CA VAL A 332 9.95 -40.81 -4.04
C VAL A 332 11.24 -40.33 -4.70
N GLN A 333 12.35 -40.36 -3.98
CA GLN A 333 13.66 -39.97 -4.52
C GLN A 333 14.05 -40.84 -5.72
N ASN A 334 13.92 -42.15 -5.64
CA ASN A 334 14.22 -43.08 -6.72
C ASN A 334 13.35 -42.83 -7.98
N ILE A 335 12.09 -42.42 -7.79
CA ILE A 335 11.18 -42.07 -8.90
C ILE A 335 11.56 -40.73 -9.54
N MET A 336 11.99 -39.77 -8.74
CA MET A 336 12.27 -38.40 -9.22
C MET A 336 13.68 -38.24 -9.81
N GLU A 337 14.66 -39.07 -9.39
CA GLU A 337 16.05 -38.95 -9.83
C GLU A 337 16.23 -39.10 -11.36
N PRO A 338 15.58 -40.04 -12.07
CA PRO A 338 15.62 -40.10 -13.54
C PRO A 338 15.03 -38.85 -14.21
N SER A 339 13.96 -38.28 -13.63
CA SER A 339 13.32 -37.05 -14.13
C SER A 339 14.24 -35.85 -13.97
N LEU A 340 14.93 -35.74 -12.85
CA LEU A 340 15.96 -34.71 -12.63
C LEU A 340 17.12 -34.88 -13.61
N GLY A 341 17.54 -36.13 -13.88
CA GLY A 341 18.60 -36.41 -14.88
C GLY A 341 18.23 -35.92 -16.29
N ALA A 342 16.95 -36.07 -16.67
CA ALA A 342 16.46 -35.57 -17.97
C ALA A 342 16.38 -34.04 -18.04
N MET A 343 16.37 -33.35 -16.91
CA MET A 343 16.32 -31.87 -16.79
C MET A 343 17.71 -31.23 -16.66
N HIS A 344 18.81 -32.00 -16.75
CA HIS A 344 20.17 -31.48 -16.82
C HIS A 344 20.42 -30.80 -18.17
N MET A 345 19.79 -29.63 -18.32
CA MET A 345 20.02 -28.71 -19.43
C MET A 345 20.05 -27.29 -18.89
N THR A 346 20.75 -26.41 -19.56
CA THR A 346 20.77 -24.99 -19.20
C THR A 346 19.52 -24.29 -19.70
N LEU A 347 19.20 -23.14 -19.11
CA LEU A 347 18.11 -22.30 -19.60
C LEU A 347 18.37 -21.86 -21.05
N ALA A 348 19.63 -21.63 -21.42
CA ALA A 348 20.04 -21.31 -22.82
C ALA A 348 19.73 -22.46 -23.78
N ASP A 349 19.98 -23.70 -23.38
CA ASP A 349 19.63 -24.88 -24.18
C ASP A 349 18.12 -25.06 -24.33
N PHE A 350 17.40 -24.78 -23.26
CA PHE A 350 15.92 -24.78 -23.25
C PHE A 350 15.38 -23.74 -24.23
N ILE A 351 15.91 -22.51 -24.21
CA ILE A 351 15.56 -21.43 -25.16
C ILE A 351 15.84 -21.85 -26.59
N ALA A 352 17.02 -22.39 -26.85
CA ALA A 352 17.42 -22.82 -28.20
C ALA A 352 16.50 -23.91 -28.78
N ARG A 353 15.95 -24.81 -27.92
CA ARG A 353 15.00 -25.86 -28.34
C ARG A 353 13.60 -25.30 -28.61
N ASN A 354 13.22 -24.18 -28.00
CA ASN A 354 11.90 -23.54 -28.10
C ASN A 354 11.94 -22.23 -28.88
N GLN A 355 12.49 -22.24 -30.10
CA GLN A 355 12.64 -21.04 -30.94
C GLN A 355 11.33 -20.26 -31.22
N SER A 356 10.16 -20.84 -30.99
CA SER A 356 8.87 -20.18 -31.12
C SER A 356 8.59 -19.10 -30.05
N PHE A 357 9.38 -19.06 -28.97
CA PHE A 357 9.27 -18.01 -27.93
C PHE A 357 10.03 -16.70 -28.25
N HIS A 358 10.72 -16.63 -29.37
CA HIS A 358 11.62 -15.53 -29.73
C HIS A 358 10.98 -14.47 -30.63
N GLN A 359 9.66 -14.50 -30.85
CA GLN A 359 8.97 -13.35 -31.44
C GLN A 359 8.35 -12.50 -30.34
N PRO A 360 8.99 -11.42 -29.90
CA PRO A 360 8.31 -10.39 -29.14
C PRO A 360 7.23 -9.81 -30.05
N ASP A 361 5.99 -9.79 -29.58
CA ASP A 361 4.91 -9.04 -30.24
C ASP A 361 5.42 -7.62 -30.56
N PRO A 362 5.26 -7.14 -31.81
CA PRO A 362 5.63 -5.78 -32.14
C PRO A 362 4.86 -4.84 -31.22
N MET A 363 5.59 -4.09 -30.40
CA MET A 363 5.00 -3.08 -29.54
C MET A 363 4.18 -2.12 -30.37
N PRO A 364 2.97 -1.74 -29.96
CA PRO A 364 2.28 -0.64 -30.60
C PRO A 364 3.17 0.59 -30.47
N ASP A 365 3.52 1.15 -31.63
CA ASP A 365 4.21 2.43 -31.75
C ASP A 365 3.58 3.43 -30.79
N HIS A 366 4.41 4.08 -29.98
CA HIS A 366 4.05 5.29 -29.29
C HIS A 366 3.67 6.33 -30.35
N ALA A 367 2.41 6.30 -30.78
CA ALA A 367 1.82 7.45 -31.43
C ALA A 367 1.89 8.58 -30.41
N GLU A 368 2.87 9.45 -30.61
CA GLU A 368 2.86 10.83 -30.20
C GLU A 368 1.44 11.38 -30.41
N ASN A 369 0.78 11.74 -29.33
CA ASN A 369 -0.30 12.69 -29.40
C ASN A 369 -0.07 13.74 -28.33
N HIS A 370 0.11 14.94 -28.87
CA HIS A 370 0.22 16.26 -28.29
C HIS A 370 -0.80 16.55 -27.16
#